data_9c5ed57f66fbb14d72e37b601c2c80a3
#
_entry.id   9c5ed57f66fbb14d72e37b601c2c80a3
#
_cell.length_a   1.000
_cell.length_b   1.000
_cell.length_c   1.000
_cell.angle_alpha   90.00
_cell.angle_beta   90.00
_cell.angle_gamma   90.00
#
_symmetry.space_group_name_H-M   'P 1'
#
loop_
_entity.id
_entity.type
_entity.pdbx_description
1 polymer ?
#
loop_
_entity_poly.entity_id
_entity_poly.type
_entity_poly.pdbx_seq_one_letter_code
_entity_poly.pdbx_strand_id
1 'polypeptide(L)'
;YPASHYVTGSDTIPTTINMIQEELQERLEELHSQGKLVEYHRLKQRTEHDIEMIEETGFCQGIENYSRIIQRRPPGSAPTTLLDYLPDNAIIFVDESHVSLPQVRGMYMGDRSRKTTLVEHGFRLPSAIDNRPLTFEEFEKVDLPFIYVSATPGDYELQKAGTQVAELVIRPTGLVDPPIEIRPVIGQVDDMLEEIRICVEKEERVL
;
A
#
# COMPACT_ATOMS: atom_id res chain seq x y z
N TYR A 1 -4.94 -4.86 20.75
CA TYR A 1 -4.17 -3.88 19.97
C TYR A 1 -5.10 -2.73 19.60
N PRO A 2 -4.63 -1.47 19.64
CA PRO A 2 -5.46 -0.33 19.22
C PRO A 2 -5.84 -0.48 17.73
N ALA A 3 -7.08 -0.11 17.41
CA ALA A 3 -7.58 -0.15 16.04
C ALA A 3 -7.10 1.04 15.18
N SER A 4 -6.50 2.05 15.80
CA SER A 4 -6.03 3.27 15.15
C SER A 4 -4.51 3.32 15.11
N HIS A 5 -3.97 3.62 13.94
CA HIS A 5 -2.54 3.84 13.70
C HIS A 5 -2.21 5.33 13.88
N TYR A 6 -0.97 5.66 14.27
CA TYR A 6 -0.51 7.04 14.46
C TYR A 6 -1.23 7.84 15.56
N VAL A 7 -1.73 7.17 16.60
CA VAL A 7 -2.24 7.86 17.79
C VAL A 7 -1.05 8.47 18.55
N THR A 8 -1.04 9.78 18.62
CA THR A 8 0.04 10.54 19.24
C THR A 8 -0.29 10.80 20.71
N GLY A 9 0.67 10.57 21.61
CA GLY A 9 0.51 10.95 23.02
C GLY A 9 0.37 12.47 23.16
N SER A 10 -0.47 12.91 24.08
CA SER A 10 -0.79 14.33 24.30
C SER A 10 0.45 15.21 24.56
N ASP A 11 1.49 14.65 25.12
CA ASP A 11 2.78 15.30 25.41
C ASP A 11 3.65 15.56 24.16
N THR A 12 3.41 14.82 23.09
CA THR A 12 4.17 14.96 21.83
C THR A 12 3.46 15.83 20.78
N ILE A 13 2.17 16.12 20.97
CA ILE A 13 1.36 16.91 20.03
C ILE A 13 1.95 18.29 19.76
N PRO A 14 2.33 19.12 20.77
CA PRO A 14 2.87 20.45 20.48
C PRO A 14 4.13 20.43 19.63
N THR A 15 5.03 19.50 19.88
CA THR A 15 6.27 19.35 19.08
C THR A 15 5.95 18.93 17.64
N THR A 16 5.00 18.02 17.46
CA THR A 16 4.56 17.56 16.14
C THR A 16 3.93 18.71 15.35
N ILE A 17 3.07 19.50 15.97
CA ILE A 17 2.45 20.69 15.35
C ILE A 17 3.52 21.69 14.90
N ASN A 18 4.47 22.02 15.76
CA ASN A 18 5.55 22.94 15.41
C ASN A 18 6.32 22.46 14.18
N MET A 19 6.68 21.19 14.11
CA MET A 19 7.39 20.62 12.95
C MET A 19 6.53 20.64 11.67
N ILE A 20 5.23 20.42 11.77
CA ILE A 20 4.30 20.55 10.63
C ILE A 20 4.23 21.98 10.16
N GLN A 21 4.16 22.95 11.08
CA GLN A 21 4.12 24.39 10.78
C GLN A 21 5.43 24.87 10.11
N GLU A 22 6.56 24.41 10.58
CA GLU A 22 7.88 24.72 9.98
C GLU A 22 7.93 24.23 8.51
N GLU A 23 7.59 22.95 8.27
CA GLU A 23 7.56 22.40 6.90
C GLU A 23 6.51 23.10 6.01
N LEU A 24 5.36 23.45 6.59
CA LEU A 24 4.33 24.22 5.87
C LEU A 24 4.86 25.58 5.44
N GLN A 25 5.49 26.32 6.34
CA GLN A 25 6.04 27.65 6.04
C GLN A 25 7.07 27.59 4.92
N GLU A 26 8.02 26.68 5.01
CA GLU A 26 9.05 26.47 3.97
C GLU A 26 8.41 26.18 2.61
N ARG A 27 7.41 25.28 2.58
CA ARG A 27 6.74 24.92 1.33
C ARG A 27 5.88 26.05 0.77
N LEU A 28 5.23 26.84 1.60
CA LEU A 28 4.46 28.01 1.19
C LEU A 28 5.36 29.08 0.56
N GLU A 29 6.53 29.36 1.11
CA GLU A 29 7.51 30.28 0.55
C GLU A 29 8.00 29.81 -0.84
N GLU A 30 8.27 28.52 -0.98
CA GLU A 30 8.64 27.92 -2.26
C GLU A 30 7.53 28.08 -3.31
N LEU A 31 6.27 27.70 -2.98
CA LEU A 31 5.12 27.83 -3.89
C LEU A 31 4.86 29.27 -4.29
N HIS A 32 4.99 30.21 -3.32
CA HIS A 32 4.85 31.64 -3.59
C HIS A 32 5.93 32.14 -4.54
N SER A 33 7.18 31.77 -4.34
CA SER A 33 8.28 32.16 -5.21
C SER A 33 8.13 31.64 -6.65
N GLN A 34 7.48 30.48 -6.81
CA GLN A 34 7.15 29.88 -8.11
C GLN A 34 5.88 30.46 -8.76
N GLY A 35 5.16 31.36 -8.10
CA GLY A 35 3.88 31.93 -8.56
C GLY A 35 2.71 30.94 -8.53
N LYS A 36 2.83 29.83 -7.81
CA LYS A 36 1.80 28.79 -7.65
C LYS A 36 0.80 29.14 -6.54
N LEU A 37 0.01 30.19 -6.78
CA LEU A 37 -0.88 30.76 -5.75
C LEU A 37 -2.05 29.84 -5.38
N VAL A 38 -2.55 29.05 -6.32
CA VAL A 38 -3.65 28.10 -6.08
C VAL A 38 -3.17 26.97 -5.18
N GLU A 39 -2.01 26.40 -5.47
CA GLU A 39 -1.35 25.36 -4.65
C GLU A 39 -1.01 25.90 -3.27
N TYR A 40 -0.50 27.13 -3.19
CA TYR A 40 -0.22 27.83 -1.93
C TYR A 40 -1.46 27.89 -1.02
N HIS A 41 -2.57 28.42 -1.52
CA HIS A 41 -3.79 28.60 -0.72
C HIS A 41 -4.41 27.26 -0.33
N ARG A 42 -4.39 26.29 -1.25
CA ARG A 42 -4.91 24.93 -0.99
C ARG A 42 -4.12 24.24 0.11
N LEU A 43 -2.80 24.25 0.01
CA LEU A 43 -1.92 23.62 0.99
C LEU A 43 -2.07 24.26 2.35
N LYS A 44 -2.06 25.61 2.40
CA LYS A 44 -2.22 26.37 3.62
C LYS A 44 -3.52 26.02 4.33
N GLN A 45 -4.65 26.18 3.66
CA GLN A 45 -5.97 25.90 4.24
C GLN A 45 -6.11 24.46 4.74
N ARG A 46 -5.65 23.51 3.95
CA ARG A 46 -5.72 22.09 4.33
C ARG A 46 -4.88 21.77 5.54
N THR A 47 -3.62 22.23 5.55
CA THR A 47 -2.70 21.90 6.64
C THR A 47 -3.06 22.63 7.94
N GLU A 48 -3.51 23.89 7.88
CA GLU A 48 -3.99 24.62 9.04
C GLU A 48 -5.21 23.91 9.68
N HIS A 49 -6.17 23.46 8.87
CA HIS A 49 -7.31 22.67 9.37
C HIS A 49 -6.87 21.34 9.98
N ASP A 50 -5.94 20.63 9.36
CA ASP A 50 -5.41 19.37 9.91
C ASP A 50 -4.70 19.60 11.26
N ILE A 51 -3.96 20.73 11.41
CA ILE A 51 -3.32 21.14 12.67
C ILE A 51 -4.36 21.40 13.77
N GLU A 52 -5.42 22.17 13.49
CA GLU A 52 -6.51 22.43 14.43
C GLU A 52 -7.13 21.11 14.91
N MET A 53 -7.41 20.18 14.01
CA MET A 53 -7.96 18.87 14.35
C MET A 53 -7.01 18.04 15.22
N ILE A 54 -5.70 18.06 14.93
CA ILE A 54 -4.70 17.37 15.75
C ILE A 54 -4.60 18.00 17.14
N GLU A 55 -4.65 19.33 17.24
CA GLU A 55 -4.58 20.05 18.51
C GLU A 55 -5.80 19.75 19.41
N GLU A 56 -7.00 19.76 18.85
CA GLU A 56 -8.23 19.55 19.60
C GLU A 56 -8.51 18.09 19.93
N THR A 57 -8.23 17.17 19.01
CA THR A 57 -8.67 15.76 19.11
C THR A 57 -7.53 14.75 19.13
N GLY A 58 -6.29 15.17 18.86
CA GLY A 58 -5.15 14.28 18.66
C GLY A 58 -5.16 13.53 17.31
N PHE A 59 -6.10 13.85 16.42
CA PHE A 59 -6.30 13.14 15.16
C PHE A 59 -6.80 14.07 14.06
N CYS A 60 -6.43 13.80 12.81
CA CYS A 60 -7.04 14.39 11.63
C CYS A 60 -7.25 13.33 10.54
N GLN A 61 -8.14 13.62 9.59
CA GLN A 61 -8.34 12.72 8.44
C GLN A 61 -7.11 12.74 7.53
N GLY A 62 -6.46 11.59 7.37
CA GLY A 62 -5.21 11.46 6.63
C GLY A 62 -3.97 11.74 7.48
N ILE A 63 -4.06 11.53 8.80
CA ILE A 63 -2.95 11.71 9.76
C ILE A 63 -1.69 10.92 9.34
N GLU A 64 -1.85 9.84 8.59
CA GLU A 64 -0.74 9.06 8.04
C GLU A 64 0.19 9.87 7.12
N ASN A 65 -0.29 10.96 6.53
CA ASN A 65 0.53 11.84 5.71
C ASN A 65 1.57 12.62 6.55
N TYR A 66 1.36 12.72 7.84
CA TYR A 66 2.27 13.32 8.82
C TYR A 66 3.13 12.28 9.55
N SER A 67 3.07 11.00 9.16
CA SER A 67 3.72 9.88 9.86
C SER A 67 5.23 10.07 10.04
N ARG A 68 5.93 10.65 9.06
CA ARG A 68 7.35 10.96 9.17
C ARG A 68 7.63 11.90 10.33
N ILE A 69 6.83 12.95 10.45
CA ILE A 69 6.97 13.98 11.51
C ILE A 69 6.59 13.38 12.86
N ILE A 70 5.44 12.69 12.94
CA ILE A 70 4.93 12.05 14.16
C ILE A 70 5.97 11.06 14.72
N GLN A 71 6.58 10.27 13.85
CA GLN A 71 7.60 9.27 14.22
C GLN A 71 9.03 9.86 14.31
N ARG A 72 9.19 11.15 14.04
CA ARG A 72 10.50 11.85 14.03
C ARG A 72 11.54 11.15 13.16
N ARG A 73 11.10 10.60 12.02
CA ARG A 73 11.99 9.91 11.09
C ARG A 73 12.74 10.90 10.19
N PRO A 74 13.98 10.59 9.82
CA PRO A 74 14.69 11.40 8.84
C PRO A 74 14.03 11.34 7.46
N PRO A 75 14.16 12.39 6.63
CA PRO A 75 13.66 12.38 5.27
C PRO A 75 14.14 11.18 4.46
N GLY A 76 13.22 10.58 3.66
CA GLY A 76 13.51 9.42 2.81
C GLY A 76 13.60 8.07 3.53
N SER A 77 13.51 8.04 4.86
CA SER A 77 13.55 6.77 5.62
C SER A 77 12.33 5.89 5.36
N ALA A 78 12.51 4.59 5.49
CA ALA A 78 11.42 3.64 5.43
C ALA A 78 10.43 3.88 6.59
N PRO A 79 9.11 3.77 6.36
CA PRO A 79 8.13 3.81 7.44
C PRO A 79 8.17 2.52 8.25
N THR A 80 7.67 2.58 9.49
CA THR A 80 7.39 1.38 10.28
C THR A 80 6.25 0.60 9.64
N THR A 81 6.44 -0.69 9.46
CA THR A 81 5.49 -1.62 8.86
C THR A 81 5.07 -2.71 9.84
N LEU A 82 4.12 -3.56 9.46
CA LEU A 82 3.74 -4.72 10.28
C LEU A 82 4.90 -5.70 10.49
N LEU A 83 5.87 -5.73 9.58
CA LEU A 83 7.05 -6.59 9.69
C LEU A 83 7.93 -6.21 10.89
N ASP A 84 7.97 -4.91 11.24
CA ASP A 84 8.76 -4.40 12.37
C ASP A 84 8.20 -4.82 13.76
N TYR A 85 6.96 -5.34 13.79
CA TYR A 85 6.33 -5.84 15.02
C TYR A 85 6.47 -7.36 15.18
N LEU A 86 7.05 -8.03 14.20
CA LEU A 86 7.26 -9.47 14.30
C LEU A 86 8.42 -9.78 15.28
N PRO A 87 8.32 -10.86 16.07
CA PRO A 87 9.43 -11.29 16.91
C PRO A 87 10.57 -11.87 16.07
N ASP A 88 11.78 -11.84 16.59
CA ASP A 88 13.01 -12.28 15.91
C ASP A 88 12.97 -13.75 15.43
N ASN A 89 12.10 -14.56 16.02
CA ASN A 89 11.90 -15.98 15.67
C ASN A 89 10.66 -16.21 14.77
N ALA A 90 10.10 -15.17 14.19
CA ALA A 90 8.97 -15.30 13.26
C ALA A 90 9.38 -15.96 11.95
N ILE A 91 8.41 -16.57 11.28
CA ILE A 91 8.54 -17.10 9.92
C ILE A 91 7.47 -16.41 9.07
N ILE A 92 7.85 -15.90 7.91
CA ILE A 92 6.94 -15.24 6.99
C ILE A 92 6.52 -16.22 5.90
N PHE A 93 5.21 -16.48 5.79
CA PHE A 93 4.63 -17.23 4.69
C PHE A 93 4.08 -16.24 3.67
N VAL A 94 4.58 -16.32 2.43
CA VAL A 94 4.08 -15.52 1.31
C VAL A 94 3.19 -16.42 0.46
N ASP A 95 1.89 -16.29 0.69
CA ASP A 95 0.89 -17.04 -0.07
C ASP A 95 0.70 -16.45 -1.45
N GLU A 96 0.42 -17.32 -2.43
CA GLU A 96 0.34 -16.97 -3.85
C GLU A 96 1.53 -16.08 -4.28
N SER A 97 2.73 -16.51 -3.92
CA SER A 97 3.95 -15.69 -4.05
C SER A 97 4.21 -15.20 -5.46
N HIS A 98 3.84 -15.97 -6.49
CA HIS A 98 3.93 -15.60 -7.90
C HIS A 98 3.11 -14.34 -8.27
N VAL A 99 2.09 -14.00 -7.47
CA VAL A 99 1.30 -12.78 -7.61
C VAL A 99 1.71 -11.74 -6.56
N SER A 100 1.88 -12.17 -5.31
CA SER A 100 2.15 -11.28 -4.17
C SER A 100 3.49 -10.54 -4.32
N LEU A 101 4.55 -11.21 -4.74
CA LEU A 101 5.87 -10.58 -4.87
C LEU A 101 5.95 -9.52 -5.99
N PRO A 102 5.42 -9.74 -7.20
CA PRO A 102 5.29 -8.69 -8.19
C PRO A 102 4.48 -7.48 -7.71
N GLN A 103 3.41 -7.69 -6.92
CA GLN A 103 2.64 -6.61 -6.33
C GLN A 103 3.47 -5.80 -5.33
N VAL A 104 4.18 -6.46 -4.40
CA VAL A 104 5.09 -5.79 -3.46
C VAL A 104 6.14 -4.97 -4.21
N ARG A 105 6.70 -5.51 -5.29
CA ARG A 105 7.68 -4.81 -6.13
C ARG A 105 7.10 -3.57 -6.80
N GLY A 106 5.85 -3.61 -7.24
CA GLY A 106 5.17 -2.51 -7.93
C GLY A 106 4.62 -1.41 -7.01
N MET A 107 4.36 -1.72 -5.74
CA MET A 107 3.66 -0.81 -4.80
C MET A 107 4.37 0.55 -4.62
N TYR A 108 5.69 0.52 -4.42
CA TYR A 108 6.45 1.74 -4.15
C TYR A 108 6.35 2.77 -5.27
N MET A 109 6.59 2.36 -6.51
CA MET A 109 6.59 3.29 -7.64
C MET A 109 5.22 3.89 -7.92
N GLY A 110 4.16 3.10 -7.79
CA GLY A 110 2.78 3.56 -7.95
C GLY A 110 2.39 4.59 -6.88
N ASP A 111 2.69 4.32 -5.62
CA ASP A 111 2.42 5.24 -4.51
C ASP A 111 3.25 6.52 -4.63
N ARG A 112 4.54 6.41 -4.95
CA ARG A 112 5.43 7.56 -5.13
C ARG A 112 4.93 8.49 -6.25
N SER A 113 4.57 7.95 -7.41
CA SER A 113 4.05 8.75 -8.53
C SER A 113 2.80 9.53 -8.11
N ARG A 114 1.83 8.86 -7.48
CA ARG A 114 0.61 9.49 -6.98
C ARG A 114 0.91 10.60 -5.96
N LYS A 115 1.77 10.34 -4.97
CA LYS A 115 2.09 11.32 -3.91
C LYS A 115 2.90 12.50 -4.42
N THR A 116 3.81 12.28 -5.37
CA THR A 116 4.53 13.39 -6.01
C THR A 116 3.55 14.36 -6.66
N THR A 117 2.58 13.86 -7.42
CA THR A 117 1.52 14.69 -8.01
C THR A 117 0.73 15.46 -6.94
N LEU A 118 0.37 14.81 -5.83
CA LEU A 118 -0.37 15.47 -4.74
C LEU A 118 0.44 16.60 -4.06
N VAL A 119 1.75 16.39 -3.88
CA VAL A 119 2.66 17.41 -3.31
C VAL A 119 2.89 18.55 -4.29
N GLU A 120 3.12 18.27 -5.57
CA GLU A 120 3.32 19.27 -6.61
C GLU A 120 2.13 20.21 -6.76
N HIS A 121 0.92 19.69 -6.60
CA HIS A 121 -0.32 20.44 -6.71
C HIS A 121 -0.88 20.96 -5.38
N GLY A 122 -0.09 20.97 -4.30
CA GLY A 122 -0.46 21.57 -3.02
C GLY A 122 -1.54 20.82 -2.24
N PHE A 123 -1.73 19.52 -2.47
CA PHE A 123 -2.66 18.70 -1.69
C PHE A 123 -2.04 18.08 -0.45
N ARG A 124 -0.71 18.00 -0.39
CA ARG A 124 0.05 17.38 0.72
C ARG A 124 1.38 18.10 0.91
N LEU A 125 1.89 18.03 2.14
CA LEU A 125 3.26 18.44 2.46
C LEU A 125 4.27 17.47 1.84
N PRO A 126 5.51 17.91 1.57
CA PRO A 126 6.59 17.05 1.03
C PRO A 126 6.83 15.79 1.86
N SER A 127 6.74 15.87 3.19
CA SER A 127 6.91 14.74 4.10
C SER A 127 5.94 13.59 3.88
N ALA A 128 4.77 13.85 3.25
CA ALA A 128 3.80 12.82 2.94
C ALA A 128 4.33 11.74 1.97
N ILE A 129 5.37 12.07 1.18
CA ILE A 129 6.04 11.12 0.28
C ILE A 129 6.69 9.97 1.09
N ASP A 130 7.12 10.24 2.32
CA ASP A 130 7.79 9.26 3.18
C ASP A 130 6.82 8.33 3.94
N ASN A 131 5.51 8.55 3.84
CA ASN A 131 4.49 7.55 4.18
C ASN A 131 4.25 6.67 2.95
N ARG A 132 5.05 5.66 2.76
CA ARG A 132 5.13 4.87 1.53
C ARG A 132 5.26 3.38 1.82
N PRO A 133 4.91 2.49 0.88
CA PRO A 133 5.34 1.11 0.95
C PRO A 133 6.87 0.99 1.02
N LEU A 134 7.35 -0.12 1.55
CA LEU A 134 8.76 -0.47 1.42
C LEU A 134 9.14 -0.57 -0.07
N THR A 135 10.37 -0.22 -0.40
CA THR A 135 10.93 -0.65 -1.68
C THR A 135 11.14 -2.15 -1.66
N PHE A 136 11.28 -2.77 -2.83
CA PHE A 136 11.51 -4.22 -2.88
C PHE A 136 12.85 -4.59 -2.22
N GLU A 137 13.87 -3.74 -2.37
CA GLU A 137 15.18 -3.92 -1.73
C GLU A 137 15.11 -3.79 -0.19
N GLU A 138 14.22 -2.94 0.33
CA GLU A 138 13.97 -2.86 1.78
C GLU A 138 13.23 -4.10 2.28
N PHE A 139 12.25 -4.59 1.52
CA PHE A 139 11.56 -5.85 1.81
C PHE A 139 12.51 -7.05 1.81
N GLU A 140 13.45 -7.11 0.86
CA GLU A 140 14.45 -8.20 0.81
C GLU A 140 15.46 -8.18 1.96
N LYS A 141 15.60 -7.04 2.66
CA LYS A 141 16.49 -6.89 3.83
C LYS A 141 15.85 -7.32 5.14
N VAL A 142 14.59 -7.71 5.14
CA VAL A 142 13.93 -8.24 6.33
C VAL A 142 14.64 -9.53 6.75
N ASP A 143 15.25 -9.52 7.92
CA ASP A 143 16.07 -10.63 8.44
C ASP A 143 15.20 -11.67 9.15
N LEU A 144 14.26 -12.26 8.40
CA LEU A 144 13.39 -13.35 8.84
C LEU A 144 13.33 -14.43 7.77
N PRO A 145 13.13 -15.70 8.14
CA PRO A 145 12.90 -16.76 7.17
C PRO A 145 11.62 -16.57 6.38
N PHE A 146 11.70 -16.73 5.06
CA PHE A 146 10.56 -16.68 4.15
C PHE A 146 10.24 -18.07 3.61
N ILE A 147 8.96 -18.41 3.58
CA ILE A 147 8.42 -19.57 2.89
C ILE A 147 7.46 -19.06 1.82
N TYR A 148 7.81 -19.32 0.57
CA TYR A 148 6.99 -18.97 -0.58
C TYR A 148 6.05 -20.12 -0.91
N VAL A 149 4.74 -19.83 -0.98
CA VAL A 149 3.72 -20.83 -1.31
C VAL A 149 3.07 -20.43 -2.64
N SER A 150 3.08 -21.36 -3.59
CA SER A 150 2.50 -21.12 -4.91
C SER A 150 2.28 -22.43 -5.66
N ALA A 151 1.19 -22.52 -6.41
CA ALA A 151 0.98 -23.60 -7.37
C ALA A 151 1.83 -23.41 -8.63
N THR A 152 2.23 -22.19 -8.95
CA THR A 152 3.00 -21.80 -10.13
C THR A 152 4.09 -20.82 -9.74
N PRO A 153 5.14 -21.24 -9.00
CA PRO A 153 6.18 -20.35 -8.51
C PRO A 153 6.91 -19.67 -9.67
N GLY A 154 7.25 -18.40 -9.48
CA GLY A 154 8.01 -17.62 -10.45
C GLY A 154 9.53 -17.82 -10.32
N ASP A 155 10.28 -17.24 -11.26
CA ASP A 155 11.75 -17.36 -11.28
C ASP A 155 12.41 -16.80 -10.02
N TYR A 156 11.86 -15.77 -9.42
CA TYR A 156 12.39 -15.16 -8.21
C TYR A 156 12.39 -16.15 -7.04
N GLU A 157 11.24 -16.78 -6.77
CA GLU A 157 11.09 -17.74 -5.67
C GLU A 157 12.00 -18.94 -5.87
N LEU A 158 12.06 -19.47 -7.09
CA LEU A 158 12.92 -20.61 -7.43
C LEU A 158 14.39 -20.27 -7.25
N GLN A 159 14.82 -19.07 -7.65
CA GLN A 159 16.20 -18.62 -7.44
C GLN A 159 16.54 -18.45 -5.96
N LYS A 160 15.62 -17.89 -5.15
CA LYS A 160 15.82 -17.72 -3.71
C LYS A 160 15.81 -19.04 -2.94
N ALA A 161 14.93 -19.98 -3.30
CA ALA A 161 14.82 -21.28 -2.67
C ALA A 161 15.97 -22.23 -3.06
N GLY A 162 16.54 -22.09 -4.24
CA GLY A 162 17.58 -22.99 -4.75
C GLY A 162 17.13 -24.44 -4.76
N THR A 163 17.74 -25.27 -3.92
CA THR A 163 17.37 -26.70 -3.77
C THR A 163 16.32 -26.97 -2.70
N GLN A 164 15.91 -25.94 -1.96
CA GLN A 164 14.93 -26.06 -0.86
C GLN A 164 13.50 -25.90 -1.38
N VAL A 165 13.08 -26.80 -2.26
CA VAL A 165 11.73 -26.81 -2.83
C VAL A 165 11.01 -28.06 -2.39
N ALA A 166 9.83 -27.90 -1.79
CA ALA A 166 8.93 -29.00 -1.47
C ALA A 166 7.74 -28.98 -2.43
N GLU A 167 7.51 -30.08 -3.12
CA GLU A 167 6.39 -30.24 -4.04
C GLU A 167 5.27 -31.05 -3.39
N LEU A 168 4.05 -30.50 -3.40
CA LEU A 168 2.85 -31.19 -2.96
C LEU A 168 1.92 -31.37 -4.18
N VAL A 169 1.95 -32.55 -4.77
CA VAL A 169 1.22 -32.88 -6.01
C VAL A 169 -0.09 -33.64 -5.73
N ILE A 170 -0.50 -33.70 -4.46
CA ILE A 170 -1.69 -34.46 -4.05
C ILE A 170 -2.89 -33.54 -3.99
N ARG A 171 -3.96 -33.87 -4.71
CA ARG A 171 -5.28 -33.22 -4.62
C ARG A 171 -6.27 -34.17 -3.91
N PRO A 172 -6.35 -34.13 -2.57
CA PRO A 172 -7.12 -35.14 -1.80
C PRO A 172 -8.66 -34.96 -1.91
N THR A 173 -9.13 -33.87 -2.49
CA THR A 173 -10.56 -33.53 -2.52
C THR A 173 -11.39 -34.42 -3.46
N GLY A 174 -10.77 -35.14 -4.40
CA GLY A 174 -11.47 -35.89 -5.44
C GLY A 174 -12.27 -35.02 -6.43
N LEU A 175 -12.21 -33.69 -6.29
CA LEU A 175 -12.85 -32.75 -7.21
C LEU A 175 -11.94 -32.53 -8.42
N VAL A 176 -12.49 -32.74 -9.60
CA VAL A 176 -11.83 -32.42 -10.87
C VAL A 176 -12.05 -30.95 -11.22
N ASP A 177 -11.14 -30.37 -12.00
CA ASP A 177 -11.34 -29.04 -12.55
C ASP A 177 -12.58 -29.02 -13.45
N PRO A 178 -13.33 -27.90 -13.50
CA PRO A 178 -14.47 -27.79 -14.39
C PRO A 178 -14.02 -27.89 -15.85
N PRO A 179 -14.86 -28.42 -16.74
CA PRO A 179 -14.55 -28.43 -18.16
C PRO A 179 -14.45 -27.01 -18.69
N ILE A 180 -13.44 -26.76 -19.52
CA ILE A 180 -13.21 -25.45 -20.13
C ILE A 180 -13.59 -25.56 -21.62
N GLU A 181 -14.46 -24.66 -22.07
CA GLU A 181 -14.79 -24.49 -23.48
C GLU A 181 -14.21 -23.17 -23.99
N ILE A 182 -13.46 -23.26 -25.10
CA ILE A 182 -12.88 -22.07 -25.74
C ILE A 182 -13.76 -21.70 -26.92
N ARG A 183 -14.29 -20.46 -26.92
CA ARG A 183 -15.16 -19.95 -27.95
C ARG A 183 -14.54 -18.74 -28.66
N PRO A 184 -14.99 -18.40 -29.91
CA PRO A 184 -14.50 -17.23 -30.63
C PRO A 184 -14.75 -15.92 -29.90
N VAL A 185 -13.82 -14.95 -30.03
CA VAL A 185 -13.96 -13.61 -29.44
C VAL A 185 -15.07 -12.78 -30.10
N ILE A 186 -15.35 -13.03 -31.41
CA ILE A 186 -16.38 -12.31 -32.15
C ILE A 186 -17.75 -12.73 -31.62
N GLY A 187 -18.53 -11.75 -31.17
CA GLY A 187 -19.86 -11.97 -30.59
C GLY A 187 -19.82 -12.47 -29.13
N GLN A 188 -18.69 -12.41 -28.46
CA GLN A 188 -18.49 -12.94 -27.10
C GLN A 188 -19.50 -12.40 -26.07
N VAL A 189 -19.98 -11.17 -26.21
CA VAL A 189 -20.95 -10.59 -25.27
C VAL A 189 -22.33 -11.23 -25.44
N ASP A 190 -22.77 -11.40 -26.68
CA ASP A 190 -24.08 -12.03 -26.98
C ASP A 190 -24.06 -13.50 -26.59
N ASP A 191 -22.97 -14.20 -26.87
CA ASP A 191 -22.77 -15.59 -26.47
C ASP A 191 -22.77 -15.77 -24.96
N MET A 192 -22.04 -14.89 -24.22
CA MET A 192 -22.04 -14.88 -22.76
C MET A 192 -23.44 -14.60 -22.17
N LEU A 193 -24.19 -13.65 -22.76
CA LEU A 193 -25.55 -13.34 -22.31
C LEU A 193 -26.51 -14.52 -22.51
N GLU A 194 -26.33 -15.27 -23.59
CA GLU A 194 -27.15 -16.47 -23.85
C GLU A 194 -26.83 -17.58 -22.85
N GLU A 195 -25.57 -17.84 -22.54
CA GLU A 195 -25.18 -18.80 -21.50
C GLU A 195 -25.71 -18.41 -20.11
N ILE A 196 -25.66 -17.09 -19.78
CA ILE A 196 -26.26 -16.59 -18.53
C ILE A 196 -27.76 -16.88 -18.48
N ARG A 197 -28.53 -16.69 -19.59
CA ARG A 197 -29.93 -17.01 -19.64
C ARG A 197 -30.21 -18.49 -19.39
N ILE A 198 -29.43 -19.36 -20.03
CA ILE A 198 -29.54 -20.81 -19.84
C ILE A 198 -29.31 -21.19 -18.39
N CYS A 199 -28.32 -20.61 -17.72
CA CYS A 199 -28.05 -20.85 -16.31
C CYS A 199 -29.21 -20.33 -15.42
N VAL A 200 -29.73 -19.13 -15.70
CA VAL A 200 -30.88 -18.56 -14.96
C VAL A 200 -32.12 -19.41 -15.10
N GLU A 201 -32.42 -19.94 -16.30
CA GLU A 201 -33.57 -20.85 -16.52
C GLU A 201 -33.42 -22.16 -15.74
N LYS A 202 -32.22 -22.61 -15.47
CA LYS A 202 -31.92 -23.78 -14.64
C LYS A 202 -31.79 -23.47 -13.15
N GLU A 203 -32.05 -22.24 -12.73
CA GLU A 203 -31.85 -21.74 -11.36
C GLU A 203 -30.37 -21.91 -10.86
N GLU A 204 -29.41 -21.93 -11.76
CA GLU A 204 -27.97 -22.02 -11.47
C GLU A 204 -27.38 -20.63 -11.26
N ARG A 205 -26.22 -20.58 -10.59
CA ARG A 205 -25.49 -19.34 -10.34
C ARG A 205 -24.38 -19.16 -11.37
N VAL A 206 -24.22 -17.92 -11.82
CA VAL A 206 -23.11 -17.50 -12.70
C VAL A 206 -22.18 -16.62 -11.89
N LEU A 207 -20.86 -16.84 -12.01
CA LEU A 207 -19.78 -16.07 -11.38
C LEU A 207 -19.02 -15.27 -12.43
#